data_3de8655d024cef8f79feac5cfe828ef0
#
_entry.id   3de8655d024cef8f79feac5cfe828ef0
#
_cell.length_a   1.000
_cell.length_b   1.000
_cell.length_c   1.000
_cell.angle_alpha   90.00
_cell.angle_beta   90.00
_cell.angle_gamma   90.00
#
_symmetry.space_group_name_H-M   'P 1'
#
loop_
_entity.id
_entity.type
_entity.pdbx_description
1 polymer ?
#
loop_
_entity_poly.entity_id
_entity_poly.type
_entity_poly.pdbx_seq_one_letter_code
_entity_poly.pdbx_strand_id
1 'polypeptide(L)'
;DPGERVEQPSRRAILEEAGTMRVAEPTVERLVLYYRLLMQLHNEERRVVSSQEIGEMLGLKASQVRKDLSYFGEIGKRGVGYHVERLYRHVSDILSPDRVWKIALVGVGRLGEALLGHKALRSEKFRLEALFDNDPAKIGQVICSVPCYDSEEMTEIIREKGIEVVILTVPAAAAQVSADRAVAAGTVKGILTFATTAISVPEEVLVYRVDISVELEKLLFFLKGRMA
;
A
#
# COMPACT_ATOMS: atom_id res chain seq x y z
N ASP A 1 29.31 -23.65 -0.46
CA ASP A 1 28.81 -23.11 0.79
C ASP A 1 27.39 -22.61 0.53
N PRO A 2 26.34 -23.21 1.09
CA PRO A 2 24.96 -22.81 0.78
C PRO A 2 24.63 -21.52 1.53
N GLY A 3 24.36 -20.47 0.75
CA GLY A 3 24.11 -19.11 1.14
C GLY A 3 23.26 -18.94 2.41
N GLU A 4 23.71 -18.05 3.26
CA GLU A 4 23.00 -17.55 4.43
C GLU A 4 21.59 -17.10 4.04
N ARG A 5 20.61 -17.74 4.64
CA ARG A 5 19.23 -17.25 4.62
C ARG A 5 19.18 -16.05 5.54
N VAL A 6 19.24 -14.87 4.96
CA VAL A 6 19.05 -13.62 5.71
C VAL A 6 17.58 -13.57 6.14
N GLU A 7 17.34 -13.58 7.45
CA GLU A 7 16.03 -13.24 8.01
C GLU A 7 15.64 -11.84 7.50
N GLN A 8 14.41 -11.70 7.00
CA GLN A 8 13.92 -10.40 6.52
C GLN A 8 14.06 -9.36 7.62
N PRO A 9 14.66 -8.20 7.35
CA PRO A 9 14.74 -7.12 8.32
C PRO A 9 13.33 -6.75 8.78
N SER A 10 13.19 -6.44 10.06
CA SER A 10 11.91 -5.99 10.59
C SER A 10 11.45 -4.77 9.77
N ARG A 11 10.12 -4.60 9.58
CA ARG A 11 9.52 -3.45 8.88
C ARG A 11 10.16 -2.11 9.26
N ARG A 12 10.70 -2.01 10.47
CA ARG A 12 11.40 -0.85 11.00
C ARG A 12 12.76 -0.59 10.33
N ALA A 13 13.52 -1.65 9.99
CA ALA A 13 14.85 -1.52 9.38
C ALA A 13 14.76 -1.03 7.91
N ILE A 14 13.74 -1.48 7.17
CA ILE A 14 13.52 -1.10 5.76
C ILE A 14 13.29 0.41 5.59
N LEU A 15 12.58 1.05 6.53
CA LEU A 15 12.32 2.49 6.51
C LEU A 15 13.55 3.32 6.90
N GLU A 16 14.51 2.72 7.60
CA GLU A 16 15.76 3.37 8.03
C GLU A 16 16.81 3.43 6.90
N GLU A 17 16.83 2.46 5.98
CA GLU A 17 17.84 2.38 4.90
C GLU A 17 17.48 3.20 3.65
N ALA A 18 16.19 3.47 3.39
CA ALA A 18 15.75 4.15 2.18
C ALA A 18 16.05 5.66 2.12
N GLY A 19 16.78 6.24 3.07
CA GLY A 19 17.13 7.68 3.10
C GLY A 19 15.91 8.60 3.21
N THR A 20 14.72 8.04 3.30
CA THR A 20 13.46 8.73 3.47
C THR A 20 13.17 8.85 4.97
N MET A 21 12.73 10.01 5.43
CA MET A 21 12.39 10.34 6.83
C MET A 21 12.04 9.10 7.67
N ARG A 22 12.72 8.93 8.83
CA ARG A 22 12.48 7.83 9.80
C ARG A 22 11.08 7.93 10.41
N VAL A 23 10.06 7.59 9.64
CA VAL A 23 8.66 7.65 10.07
C VAL A 23 8.22 6.27 10.51
N ALA A 24 7.69 6.16 11.73
CA ALA A 24 7.13 4.90 12.22
C ALA A 24 5.89 4.48 11.39
N GLU A 25 5.78 3.20 11.04
CA GLU A 25 4.65 2.65 10.25
C GLU A 25 3.27 3.12 10.75
N PRO A 26 2.96 3.11 12.08
CA PRO A 26 1.67 3.61 12.56
C PRO A 26 1.42 5.10 12.25
N THR A 27 2.48 5.89 12.07
CA THR A 27 2.35 7.29 11.66
C THR A 27 2.02 7.41 10.18
N VAL A 28 2.61 6.55 9.34
CA VAL A 28 2.27 6.47 7.91
C VAL A 28 0.83 6.02 7.72
N GLU A 29 0.38 5.01 8.46
CA GLU A 29 -1.02 4.56 8.45
C GLU A 29 -1.98 5.72 8.78
N ARG A 30 -1.71 6.47 9.84
CA ARG A 30 -2.52 7.64 10.21
C ARG A 30 -2.44 8.74 9.16
N LEU A 31 -1.29 8.95 8.53
CA LEU A 31 -1.14 9.93 7.44
C LEU A 31 -2.06 9.60 6.26
N VAL A 32 -2.21 8.32 5.92
CA VAL A 32 -3.17 7.86 4.90
C VAL A 32 -4.61 8.13 5.34
N LEU A 33 -4.94 7.93 6.62
CA LEU A 33 -6.27 8.26 7.15
C LEU A 33 -6.54 9.77 7.09
N TYR A 34 -5.55 10.61 7.46
CA TYR A 34 -5.66 12.07 7.33
C TYR A 34 -5.90 12.47 5.88
N TYR A 35 -5.15 11.91 4.95
CA TYR A 35 -5.33 12.17 3.51
C TYR A 35 -6.76 11.92 3.06
N ARG A 36 -7.32 10.75 3.39
CA ARG A 36 -8.70 10.38 3.00
C ARG A 36 -9.75 11.31 3.60
N LEU A 37 -9.61 11.63 4.88
CA LEU A 37 -10.50 12.57 5.56
C LEU A 37 -10.41 13.96 4.95
N LEU A 38 -9.20 14.47 4.71
CA LEU A 38 -8.98 15.79 4.13
C LEU A 38 -9.49 15.88 2.70
N MET A 39 -9.35 14.82 1.90
CA MET A 39 -9.94 14.72 0.57
C MET A 39 -11.48 14.82 0.62
N GLN A 40 -12.12 14.15 1.59
CA GLN A 40 -13.57 14.26 1.80
C GLN A 40 -13.95 15.68 2.19
N LEU A 41 -13.30 16.27 3.20
CA LEU A 41 -13.57 17.63 3.67
C LEU A 41 -13.34 18.69 2.57
N HIS A 42 -12.34 18.47 1.71
CA HIS A 42 -12.07 19.33 0.56
C HIS A 42 -13.22 19.27 -0.47
N ASN A 43 -13.72 18.08 -0.78
CA ASN A 43 -14.88 17.90 -1.67
C ASN A 43 -16.19 18.48 -1.08
N GLU A 44 -16.29 18.54 0.24
CA GLU A 44 -17.38 19.20 0.97
C GLU A 44 -17.18 20.73 1.09
N GLU A 45 -16.17 21.29 0.42
CA GLU A 45 -15.80 22.72 0.45
C GLU A 45 -15.53 23.28 1.86
N ARG A 46 -15.15 22.40 2.79
CA ARG A 46 -14.84 22.81 4.16
C ARG A 46 -13.52 23.58 4.18
N ARG A 47 -13.54 24.79 4.77
CA ARG A 47 -12.36 25.68 4.75
C ARG A 47 -11.35 25.38 5.86
N VAL A 48 -11.82 25.04 7.05
CA VAL A 48 -10.98 24.89 8.24
C VAL A 48 -11.40 23.63 9.02
N VAL A 49 -10.45 22.93 9.59
CA VAL A 49 -10.65 21.80 10.50
C VAL A 49 -9.67 21.88 11.66
N SER A 50 -10.11 21.57 12.87
CA SER A 50 -9.25 21.50 14.06
C SER A 50 -8.66 20.11 14.26
N SER A 51 -7.55 20.01 15.03
CA SER A 51 -7.01 18.71 15.44
C SER A 51 -7.98 17.90 16.29
N GLN A 52 -8.89 18.56 16.98
CA GLN A 52 -9.93 17.90 17.76
C GLN A 52 -10.96 17.23 16.85
N GLU A 53 -11.48 17.95 15.87
CA GLU A 53 -12.43 17.40 14.89
C GLU A 53 -11.82 16.26 14.08
N ILE A 54 -10.57 16.40 13.61
CA ILE A 54 -9.85 15.31 12.95
C ILE A 54 -9.76 14.08 13.86
N GLY A 55 -9.42 14.31 15.14
CA GLY A 55 -9.34 13.24 16.14
C GLY A 55 -10.67 12.55 16.36
N GLU A 56 -11.76 13.30 16.52
CA GLU A 56 -13.12 12.77 16.71
C GLU A 56 -13.57 11.94 15.49
N MET A 57 -13.35 12.44 14.27
CA MET A 57 -13.73 11.75 13.03
C MET A 57 -12.93 10.44 12.80
N LEU A 58 -11.69 10.38 13.27
CA LEU A 58 -10.80 9.22 13.07
C LEU A 58 -10.61 8.35 14.33
N GLY A 59 -11.25 8.66 15.43
CA GLY A 59 -11.07 7.95 16.70
C GLY A 59 -9.68 8.14 17.32
N LEU A 60 -9.02 9.29 17.07
CA LEU A 60 -7.68 9.61 17.53
C LEU A 60 -7.69 10.74 18.59
N LYS A 61 -6.67 10.76 19.45
CA LYS A 61 -6.49 11.90 20.34
C LYS A 61 -5.99 13.13 19.57
N ALA A 62 -6.56 14.31 19.84
CA ALA A 62 -6.14 15.56 19.22
C ALA A 62 -4.63 15.86 19.40
N SER A 63 -4.04 15.42 20.51
CA SER A 63 -2.60 15.52 20.76
C SER A 63 -1.78 14.65 19.79
N GLN A 64 -2.29 13.46 19.42
CA GLN A 64 -1.64 12.59 18.44
C GLN A 64 -1.71 13.23 17.05
N VAL A 65 -2.88 13.75 16.66
CA VAL A 65 -3.04 14.46 15.37
C VAL A 65 -2.04 15.62 15.26
N ARG A 66 -1.92 16.44 16.32
CA ARG A 66 -0.95 17.54 16.33
C ARG A 66 0.50 17.06 16.21
N LYS A 67 0.85 16.00 16.96
CA LYS A 67 2.21 15.42 16.92
C LYS A 67 2.53 14.90 15.54
N ASP A 68 1.63 14.15 14.91
CA ASP A 68 1.84 13.59 13.57
C ASP A 68 1.98 14.69 12.53
N LEU A 69 1.08 15.67 12.52
CA LEU A 69 1.12 16.76 11.54
C LEU A 69 2.31 17.69 11.75
N SER A 70 2.73 17.93 13.01
CA SER A 70 3.93 18.75 13.27
C SER A 70 5.22 18.06 12.87
N TYR A 71 5.25 16.73 12.82
CA TYR A 71 6.39 15.97 12.32
C TYR A 71 6.70 16.26 10.84
N PHE A 72 5.67 16.55 10.08
CA PHE A 72 5.76 16.84 8.65
C PHE A 72 5.80 18.34 8.31
N GLY A 73 5.83 19.22 9.30
CA GLY A 73 5.92 20.67 9.14
C GLY A 73 4.89 21.47 9.93
N GLU A 74 5.14 22.77 10.10
CA GLU A 74 4.20 23.67 10.80
C GLU A 74 3.13 24.17 9.83
N ILE A 75 1.96 23.50 9.81
CA ILE A 75 0.87 23.79 8.85
C ILE A 75 -0.33 24.49 9.50
N GLY A 76 -0.44 24.43 10.83
CA GLY A 76 -1.57 24.98 11.61
C GLY A 76 -1.24 26.28 12.35
N LYS A 77 -2.27 27.11 12.59
CA LYS A 77 -2.20 28.23 13.52
C LYS A 77 -2.84 27.85 14.84
N ARG A 78 -2.16 28.11 15.98
CA ARG A 78 -2.72 27.90 17.32
C ARG A 78 -4.04 28.65 17.46
N GLY A 79 -5.09 27.95 17.93
CA GLY A 79 -6.43 28.51 18.13
C GLY A 79 -7.30 28.64 16.87
N VAL A 80 -6.76 28.43 15.68
CA VAL A 80 -7.51 28.53 14.41
C VAL A 80 -7.74 27.15 13.75
N GLY A 81 -6.78 26.22 13.89
CA GLY A 81 -6.79 24.93 13.21
C GLY A 81 -6.02 24.94 11.90
N TYR A 82 -6.43 24.07 10.99
CA TYR A 82 -5.77 23.83 9.71
C TYR A 82 -6.68 24.23 8.54
N HIS A 83 -6.15 24.95 7.58
CA HIS A 83 -6.82 25.13 6.30
C HIS A 83 -6.87 23.80 5.54
N VAL A 84 -8.06 23.29 5.26
CA VAL A 84 -8.30 21.97 4.66
C VAL A 84 -7.55 21.80 3.35
N GLU A 85 -7.71 22.70 2.38
CA GLU A 85 -7.04 22.62 1.09
C GLU A 85 -5.51 22.60 1.23
N ARG A 86 -4.94 23.47 2.08
CA ARG A 86 -3.50 23.54 2.28
C ARG A 86 -2.95 22.28 2.93
N LEU A 87 -3.66 21.78 3.96
CA LEU A 87 -3.26 20.55 4.65
C LEU A 87 -3.43 19.33 3.75
N TYR A 88 -4.52 19.27 2.95
CA TYR A 88 -4.75 18.22 1.96
C TYR A 88 -3.60 18.11 0.95
N ARG A 89 -3.23 19.25 0.33
CA ARG A 89 -2.10 19.29 -0.62
C ARG A 89 -0.81 18.82 0.03
N HIS A 90 -0.49 19.34 1.21
CA HIS A 90 0.73 18.98 1.92
C HIS A 90 0.81 17.48 2.27
N VAL A 91 -0.28 16.89 2.78
CA VAL A 91 -0.32 15.46 3.07
C VAL A 91 -0.29 14.64 1.77
N SER A 92 -0.91 15.14 0.70
CA SER A 92 -0.83 14.53 -0.62
C SER A 92 0.60 14.47 -1.14
N ASP A 93 1.35 15.56 -1.05
CA ASP A 93 2.74 15.65 -1.51
C ASP A 93 3.66 14.68 -0.74
N ILE A 94 3.42 14.52 0.57
CA ILE A 94 4.16 13.55 1.40
C ILE A 94 3.88 12.10 0.98
N LEU A 95 2.62 11.78 0.68
CA LEU A 95 2.18 10.42 0.35
C LEU A 95 2.36 10.04 -1.12
N SER A 96 2.63 11.01 -1.96
CA SER A 96 2.70 10.79 -3.40
C SER A 96 3.98 11.36 -3.94
N PRO A 97 4.87 10.54 -4.49
CA PRO A 97 5.89 11.05 -5.38
C PRO A 97 5.23 11.69 -6.61
N ASP A 98 5.92 12.67 -7.22
CA ASP A 98 5.46 13.40 -8.42
C ASP A 98 5.34 12.53 -9.69
N ARG A 99 5.07 11.24 -9.52
CA ARG A 99 4.99 10.28 -10.63
C ARG A 99 3.90 9.24 -10.41
N VAL A 100 3.40 8.70 -11.51
CA VAL A 100 2.47 7.57 -11.53
C VAL A 100 3.25 6.27 -11.45
N TRP A 101 2.97 5.44 -10.43
CA TRP A 101 3.55 4.11 -10.32
C TRP A 101 2.88 3.14 -11.30
N LYS A 102 3.67 2.36 -12.02
CA LYS A 102 3.17 1.29 -12.85
C LYS A 102 3.08 0.01 -12.02
N ILE A 103 1.89 -0.57 -11.98
CA ILE A 103 1.63 -1.76 -11.18
C ILE A 103 1.11 -2.92 -12.03
N ALA A 104 1.32 -4.15 -11.55
CA ALA A 104 0.69 -5.35 -12.06
C ALA A 104 -0.03 -6.12 -10.95
N LEU A 105 -1.02 -6.92 -11.31
CA LEU A 105 -1.69 -7.85 -10.42
C LEU A 105 -1.50 -9.27 -10.92
N VAL A 106 -1.10 -10.17 -10.03
CA VAL A 106 -0.84 -11.58 -10.30
C VAL A 106 -1.82 -12.44 -9.55
N GLY A 107 -2.56 -13.26 -10.26
CA GLY A 107 -3.65 -14.09 -9.76
C GLY A 107 -5.00 -13.39 -9.86
N VAL A 108 -5.70 -13.54 -10.98
CA VAL A 108 -7.03 -12.96 -11.22
C VAL A 108 -8.11 -13.93 -10.74
N GLY A 109 -7.95 -14.48 -9.53
CA GLY A 109 -8.96 -15.25 -8.83
C GLY A 109 -9.99 -14.35 -8.14
N ARG A 110 -10.81 -14.92 -7.26
CA ARG A 110 -11.87 -14.15 -6.56
C ARG A 110 -11.38 -12.88 -5.87
N LEU A 111 -10.22 -12.94 -5.20
CA LEU A 111 -9.63 -11.78 -4.54
C LEU A 111 -9.10 -10.77 -5.56
N GLY A 112 -8.38 -11.23 -6.59
CA GLY A 112 -7.87 -10.39 -7.66
C GLY A 112 -9.01 -9.65 -8.38
N GLU A 113 -10.08 -10.34 -8.77
CA GLU A 113 -11.26 -9.74 -9.39
C GLU A 113 -11.94 -8.71 -8.48
N ALA A 114 -12.10 -9.03 -7.18
CA ALA A 114 -12.66 -8.09 -6.21
C ALA A 114 -11.83 -6.81 -6.09
N LEU A 115 -10.50 -6.94 -6.06
CA LEU A 115 -9.58 -5.79 -6.04
C LEU A 115 -9.67 -4.96 -7.32
N LEU A 116 -9.72 -5.59 -8.50
CA LEU A 116 -9.88 -4.91 -9.79
C LEU A 116 -11.18 -4.09 -9.87
N GLY A 117 -12.26 -4.57 -9.26
CA GLY A 117 -13.53 -3.85 -9.14
C GLY A 117 -13.49 -2.70 -8.14
N HIS A 118 -12.52 -2.66 -7.26
CA HIS A 118 -12.49 -1.70 -6.16
C HIS A 118 -11.92 -0.32 -6.61
N LYS A 119 -12.61 0.75 -6.21
CA LYS A 119 -12.19 2.13 -6.56
C LYS A 119 -10.76 2.48 -6.09
N ALA A 120 -10.25 1.82 -5.06
CA ALA A 120 -8.90 2.05 -4.54
C ALA A 120 -7.80 1.72 -5.57
N LEU A 121 -8.03 0.80 -6.50
CA LEU A 121 -7.09 0.52 -7.60
C LEU A 121 -7.27 1.47 -8.81
N ARG A 122 -8.19 2.43 -8.74
CA ARG A 122 -8.39 3.50 -9.73
C ARG A 122 -7.90 4.83 -9.14
N SER A 123 -6.60 4.99 -9.01
CA SER A 123 -5.97 6.19 -8.45
C SER A 123 -5.13 6.90 -9.50
N GLU A 124 -5.03 8.21 -9.42
CA GLU A 124 -4.09 8.99 -10.24
C GLU A 124 -2.62 8.73 -9.86
N LYS A 125 -2.38 8.11 -8.69
CA LYS A 125 -1.04 7.83 -8.16
C LYS A 125 -0.39 6.58 -8.74
N PHE A 126 -1.19 5.68 -9.31
CA PHE A 126 -0.69 4.45 -9.93
C PHE A 126 -1.60 3.97 -11.06
N ARG A 127 -1.02 3.24 -12.00
CA ARG A 127 -1.70 2.68 -13.15
C ARG A 127 -1.46 1.19 -13.24
N LEU A 128 -2.54 0.42 -13.30
CA LEU A 128 -2.51 -1.01 -13.53
C LEU A 128 -2.25 -1.28 -15.03
N GLU A 129 -1.09 -1.85 -15.35
CA GLU A 129 -0.61 -2.03 -16.72
C GLU A 129 -0.76 -3.46 -17.22
N ALA A 130 -0.80 -4.44 -16.32
CA ALA A 130 -0.89 -5.85 -16.67
C ALA A 130 -1.55 -6.67 -15.57
N LEU A 131 -2.24 -7.73 -15.98
CA LEU A 131 -2.71 -8.83 -15.15
C LEU A 131 -1.97 -10.09 -15.56
N PHE A 132 -1.76 -11.00 -14.61
CA PHE A 132 -1.15 -12.31 -14.86
C PHE A 132 -1.99 -13.40 -14.20
N ASP A 133 -2.26 -14.46 -14.94
CA ASP A 133 -2.92 -15.67 -14.43
C ASP A 133 -2.34 -16.90 -15.15
N ASN A 134 -2.59 -18.10 -14.64
CA ASN A 134 -2.27 -19.36 -15.29
C ASN A 134 -3.53 -20.05 -15.87
N ASP A 135 -4.70 -19.45 -15.72
CA ASP A 135 -5.95 -19.96 -16.28
C ASP A 135 -6.04 -19.59 -17.77
N PRO A 136 -6.03 -20.61 -18.69
CA PRO A 136 -6.16 -20.38 -20.12
C PRO A 136 -7.41 -19.59 -20.54
N ALA A 137 -8.47 -19.64 -19.72
CA ALA A 137 -9.69 -18.89 -19.98
C ALA A 137 -9.55 -17.37 -19.77
N LYS A 138 -8.53 -16.94 -19.04
CA LYS A 138 -8.24 -15.53 -18.75
C LYS A 138 -7.10 -14.96 -19.56
N ILE A 139 -6.15 -15.82 -19.93
CA ILE A 139 -4.98 -15.42 -20.73
C ILE A 139 -5.46 -14.87 -22.09
N GLY A 140 -4.92 -13.70 -22.45
CA GLY A 140 -5.28 -12.98 -23.68
C GLY A 140 -6.58 -12.17 -23.57
N GLN A 141 -7.30 -12.22 -22.44
CA GLN A 141 -8.49 -11.40 -22.21
C GLN A 141 -8.12 -9.99 -21.71
N VAL A 142 -9.05 -9.06 -21.88
CA VAL A 142 -8.97 -7.72 -21.28
C VAL A 142 -9.98 -7.67 -20.13
N ILE A 143 -9.49 -7.61 -18.90
CA ILE A 143 -10.32 -7.61 -17.68
C ILE A 143 -10.22 -6.22 -17.02
N CYS A 144 -11.35 -5.57 -16.81
CA CYS A 144 -11.41 -4.19 -16.29
C CYS A 144 -10.51 -3.20 -17.06
N SER A 145 -10.46 -3.34 -18.40
CA SER A 145 -9.62 -2.54 -19.32
C SER A 145 -8.11 -2.80 -19.21
N VAL A 146 -7.68 -3.89 -18.55
CA VAL A 146 -6.27 -4.27 -18.42
C VAL A 146 -6.06 -5.64 -19.07
N PRO A 147 -5.02 -5.80 -19.92
CA PRO A 147 -4.73 -7.08 -20.56
C PRO A 147 -4.21 -8.10 -19.55
N CYS A 148 -4.67 -9.34 -19.67
CA CYS A 148 -4.24 -10.48 -18.87
C CYS A 148 -3.31 -11.37 -19.69
N TYR A 149 -2.12 -11.63 -19.17
CA TYR A 149 -1.05 -12.40 -19.76
C TYR A 149 -0.85 -13.72 -19.02
N ASP A 150 -0.15 -14.66 -19.65
CA ASP A 150 0.32 -15.87 -18.99
C ASP A 150 1.35 -15.52 -17.90
N SER A 151 1.23 -16.15 -16.74
CA SER A 151 2.20 -16.02 -15.64
C SER A 151 3.62 -16.45 -16.03
N GLU A 152 3.79 -17.27 -17.08
CA GLU A 152 5.10 -17.65 -17.61
C GLU A 152 5.80 -16.48 -18.31
N GLU A 153 5.05 -15.55 -18.91
CA GLU A 153 5.56 -14.37 -19.61
C GLU A 153 5.81 -13.16 -18.68
N MET A 154 5.58 -13.34 -17.37
CA MET A 154 5.58 -12.26 -16.39
C MET A 154 6.88 -11.44 -16.40
N THR A 155 8.03 -12.10 -16.44
CA THR A 155 9.35 -11.45 -16.36
C THR A 155 9.56 -10.47 -17.53
N GLU A 156 9.24 -10.92 -18.75
CA GLU A 156 9.40 -10.13 -19.98
C GLU A 156 8.42 -8.96 -20.01
N ILE A 157 7.14 -9.22 -19.74
CA ILE A 157 6.07 -8.22 -19.76
C ILE A 157 6.30 -7.13 -18.69
N ILE A 158 6.71 -7.52 -17.48
CA ILE A 158 7.02 -6.57 -16.40
C ILE A 158 8.18 -5.66 -16.81
N ARG A 159 9.25 -6.22 -17.38
CA ARG A 159 10.41 -5.47 -17.87
C ARG A 159 10.04 -4.53 -18.99
N GLU A 160 9.34 -5.01 -20.01
CA GLU A 160 8.94 -4.24 -21.19
C GLU A 160 8.05 -3.05 -20.82
N LYS A 161 7.07 -3.26 -19.96
CA LYS A 161 6.16 -2.20 -19.50
C LYS A 161 6.78 -1.30 -18.43
N GLY A 162 7.92 -1.67 -17.86
CA GLY A 162 8.58 -0.96 -16.77
C GLY A 162 7.71 -0.93 -15.49
N ILE A 163 7.11 -2.07 -15.15
CA ILE A 163 6.29 -2.22 -13.95
C ILE A 163 7.19 -2.22 -12.72
N GLU A 164 6.83 -1.45 -11.71
CA GLU A 164 7.64 -1.22 -10.51
C GLU A 164 7.03 -1.82 -9.24
N VAL A 165 5.72 -2.08 -9.23
CA VAL A 165 5.03 -2.66 -8.09
C VAL A 165 4.16 -3.82 -8.54
N VAL A 166 4.18 -4.92 -7.77
CA VAL A 166 3.40 -6.11 -8.07
C VAL A 166 2.48 -6.44 -6.91
N ILE A 167 1.20 -6.69 -7.22
CA ILE A 167 0.22 -7.17 -6.23
C ILE A 167 0.04 -8.67 -6.45
N LEU A 168 0.35 -9.48 -5.41
CA LEU A 168 0.19 -10.94 -5.46
C LEU A 168 -1.10 -11.35 -4.73
N THR A 169 -2.03 -11.90 -5.49
CA THR A 169 -3.30 -12.47 -5.00
C THR A 169 -3.40 -13.97 -5.31
N VAL A 170 -2.25 -14.62 -5.37
CA VAL A 170 -2.10 -16.04 -5.63
C VAL A 170 -2.14 -16.87 -4.34
N PRO A 171 -2.45 -18.19 -4.42
CA PRO A 171 -2.32 -19.10 -3.28
C PRO A 171 -0.88 -19.14 -2.73
N ALA A 172 -0.74 -19.47 -1.45
CA ALA A 172 0.55 -19.53 -0.75
C ALA A 172 1.61 -20.37 -1.51
N ALA A 173 1.20 -21.50 -2.11
CA ALA A 173 2.11 -22.37 -2.86
C ALA A 173 2.69 -21.71 -4.13
N ALA A 174 2.03 -20.73 -4.71
CA ALA A 174 2.48 -20.02 -5.92
C ALA A 174 3.17 -18.68 -5.61
N ALA A 175 3.14 -18.22 -4.34
CA ALA A 175 3.60 -16.89 -3.99
C ALA A 175 5.10 -16.66 -4.26
N GLN A 176 5.94 -17.61 -3.87
CA GLN A 176 7.40 -17.48 -4.05
C GLN A 176 7.76 -17.47 -5.53
N VAL A 177 7.26 -18.42 -6.32
CA VAL A 177 7.55 -18.50 -7.76
C VAL A 177 7.09 -17.22 -8.48
N SER A 178 5.92 -16.68 -8.11
CA SER A 178 5.43 -15.42 -8.68
C SER A 178 6.32 -14.24 -8.30
N ALA A 179 6.80 -14.19 -7.05
CA ALA A 179 7.73 -13.16 -6.61
C ALA A 179 9.06 -13.24 -7.34
N ASP A 180 9.63 -14.45 -7.51
CA ASP A 180 10.89 -14.68 -8.20
C ASP A 180 10.82 -14.20 -9.66
N ARG A 181 9.73 -14.54 -10.37
CA ARG A 181 9.51 -14.10 -11.75
C ARG A 181 9.37 -12.57 -11.84
N ALA A 182 8.63 -11.97 -10.92
CA ALA A 182 8.46 -10.52 -10.88
C ALA A 182 9.79 -9.79 -10.66
N VAL A 183 10.58 -10.26 -9.70
CA VAL A 183 11.88 -9.67 -9.36
C VAL A 183 12.91 -9.86 -10.48
N ALA A 184 12.89 -11.00 -11.17
CA ALA A 184 13.78 -11.28 -12.32
C ALA A 184 13.63 -10.27 -13.48
N ALA A 185 12.54 -9.50 -13.51
CA ALA A 185 12.38 -8.41 -14.47
C ALA A 185 13.37 -7.25 -14.25
N GLY A 186 13.87 -7.06 -13.02
CA GLY A 186 14.84 -6.03 -12.64
C GLY A 186 14.25 -4.62 -12.47
N THR A 187 12.94 -4.44 -12.66
CA THR A 187 12.26 -3.14 -12.53
C THR A 187 11.42 -3.03 -11.27
N VAL A 188 11.06 -4.17 -10.65
CA VAL A 188 10.20 -4.24 -9.48
C VAL A 188 10.92 -3.72 -8.25
N LYS A 189 10.27 -2.79 -7.55
CA LYS A 189 10.74 -2.15 -6.32
C LYS A 189 9.89 -2.53 -5.10
N GLY A 190 8.66 -3.02 -5.33
CA GLY A 190 7.78 -3.38 -4.25
C GLY A 190 6.79 -4.48 -4.62
N ILE A 191 6.48 -5.31 -3.63
CA ILE A 191 5.49 -6.38 -3.74
C ILE A 191 4.48 -6.23 -2.60
N LEU A 192 3.20 -6.06 -2.94
CA LEU A 192 2.09 -6.19 -2.01
C LEU A 192 1.55 -7.61 -2.12
N THR A 193 1.64 -8.42 -1.07
CA THR A 193 1.17 -9.80 -1.10
C THR A 193 0.03 -10.07 -0.11
N PHE A 194 -0.97 -10.80 -0.57
CA PHE A 194 -2.07 -11.33 0.24
C PHE A 194 -1.85 -12.81 0.62
N ALA A 195 -0.75 -13.41 0.17
CA ALA A 195 -0.40 -14.76 0.57
C ALA A 195 0.00 -14.81 2.05
N THR A 196 -0.48 -15.84 2.75
CA THR A 196 -0.22 -16.04 4.19
C THR A 196 1.21 -16.53 4.47
N THR A 197 1.95 -16.96 3.45
CA THR A 197 3.33 -17.41 3.54
C THR A 197 4.31 -16.24 3.37
N ALA A 198 5.46 -16.31 4.02
CA ALA A 198 6.56 -15.40 3.74
C ALA A 198 7.15 -15.67 2.35
N ILE A 199 7.52 -14.62 1.65
CA ILE A 199 8.29 -14.68 0.41
C ILE A 199 9.66 -14.08 0.64
N SER A 200 10.68 -14.65 -0.02
CA SER A 200 12.06 -14.17 0.04
C SER A 200 12.36 -13.41 -1.27
N VAL A 201 12.87 -12.19 -1.16
CA VAL A 201 13.25 -11.35 -2.28
C VAL A 201 14.58 -10.65 -1.97
N PRO A 202 15.29 -10.08 -2.97
CA PRO A 202 16.44 -9.22 -2.72
C PRO A 202 16.12 -8.04 -1.81
N GLU A 203 17.11 -7.54 -1.07
CA GLU A 203 16.98 -6.46 -0.08
C GLU A 203 16.39 -5.16 -0.66
N GLU A 204 16.68 -4.88 -1.92
CA GLU A 204 16.20 -3.68 -2.62
C GLU A 204 14.71 -3.73 -2.99
N VAL A 205 14.04 -4.89 -2.81
CA VAL A 205 12.61 -5.05 -3.11
C VAL A 205 11.80 -5.05 -1.81
N LEU A 206 11.00 -4.02 -1.62
CA LEU A 206 10.13 -3.91 -0.45
C LEU A 206 8.96 -4.89 -0.53
N VAL A 207 8.76 -5.72 0.48
CA VAL A 207 7.59 -6.61 0.58
C VAL A 207 6.65 -6.11 1.66
N TYR A 208 5.40 -5.87 1.28
CA TYR A 208 4.33 -5.55 2.22
C TYR A 208 3.28 -6.65 2.19
N ARG A 209 3.05 -7.30 3.34
CA ARG A 209 2.08 -8.40 3.47
C ARG A 209 0.80 -7.91 4.12
N VAL A 210 -0.32 -8.21 3.49
CA VAL A 210 -1.67 -8.00 4.01
C VAL A 210 -2.25 -9.34 4.44
N ASP A 211 -2.42 -9.53 5.73
CA ASP A 211 -2.97 -10.77 6.29
C ASP A 211 -4.23 -10.47 7.12
N ILE A 212 -5.38 -10.77 6.53
CA ILE A 212 -6.68 -10.51 7.15
C ILE A 212 -6.86 -11.34 8.42
N SER A 213 -6.26 -12.54 8.50
CA SER A 213 -6.34 -13.41 9.68
C SER A 213 -5.67 -12.75 10.88
N VAL A 214 -4.53 -12.11 10.67
CA VAL A 214 -3.82 -11.36 11.73
C VAL A 214 -4.66 -10.21 12.25
N GLU A 215 -5.34 -9.47 11.37
CA GLU A 215 -6.21 -8.37 11.79
C GLU A 215 -7.44 -8.87 12.55
N LEU A 216 -7.99 -10.01 12.16
CA LEU A 216 -9.10 -10.65 12.88
C LEU A 216 -8.65 -11.14 14.27
N GLU A 217 -7.49 -11.78 14.37
CA GLU A 217 -6.94 -12.23 15.66
C GLU A 217 -6.67 -11.06 16.61
N LYS A 218 -6.14 -9.95 16.12
CA LYS A 218 -5.99 -8.71 16.88
C LYS A 218 -7.34 -8.22 17.42
N LEU A 219 -8.38 -8.20 16.58
CA LEU A 219 -9.73 -7.81 16.99
C LEU A 219 -10.24 -8.71 18.12
N LEU A 220 -10.13 -10.03 17.96
CA LEU A 220 -10.56 -11.00 18.96
C LEU A 220 -9.81 -10.86 20.28
N PHE A 221 -8.51 -10.60 20.23
CA PHE A 221 -7.71 -10.31 21.42
C PHE A 221 -8.22 -9.09 22.19
N PHE A 222 -8.51 -7.98 21.50
CA PHE A 222 -9.03 -6.78 22.15
C PHE A 222 -10.46 -6.96 22.67
N LEU A 223 -11.31 -7.74 22.01
CA LEU A 223 -12.64 -8.07 22.49
C LEU A 223 -12.58 -8.89 23.79
N LYS A 224 -11.69 -9.86 23.90
CA LYS A 224 -11.49 -10.63 25.13
C LYS A 224 -11.17 -9.74 26.34
N GLY A 225 -10.35 -8.73 26.15
CA GLY A 225 -10.00 -7.77 27.21
C GLY A 225 -11.14 -6.81 27.61
N ARG A 226 -12.22 -6.71 26.81
CA ARG A 226 -13.41 -5.90 27.15
C ARG A 226 -14.52 -6.73 27.80
N MET A 227 -14.45 -8.03 27.73
CA MET A 227 -15.45 -8.95 28.28
C MET A 227 -15.02 -9.53 29.65
N ALA A 228 -13.80 -9.27 30.09
CA ALA A 228 -13.25 -9.58 31.40
C ALA A 228 -13.37 -8.37 32.33
#